data_5a3e6f69394f67de46b4b67f02b8eac8
#
_entry.id   5a3e6f69394f67de46b4b67f02b8eac8
#
_cell.length_a   1.000
_cell.length_b   1.000
_cell.length_c   1.000
_cell.angle_alpha   90.00
_cell.angle_beta   90.00
_cell.angle_gamma   90.00
#
_symmetry.space_group_name_H-M   'P 1'
#
loop_
_entity.id
_entity.type
_entity.pdbx_description
1 polymer ?
#
loop_
_entity_poly.entity_id
_entity_poly.type
_entity_poly.pdbx_seq_one_letter_code
_entity_poly.pdbx_strand_id
1 'polypeptide(L)'
;MDIGRGMLLNNKPRHRLDAGTFGTMGVGPGFAVAAAMWCRDYAPEKRVICVEGDSAFGFSGMEIETMFRYKLPVIVVIVNNNGIYGGFDRDVMQDLQASGDLAQCTPPTALSTEVRYEKMMEMFGASGHLCRTVPEIEAALKDAVSVTDRPSIINILIDPQASRKPQAFNWLTESKL
;
A
#
# COMPACT_ATOMS: atom_id res chain seq x y z
N MET A 1 5.43 -2.58 -6.87
CA MET A 1 6.87 -2.59 -6.54
C MET A 1 7.67 -1.75 -7.53
N ASP A 2 7.60 -2.00 -8.81
CA ASP A 2 8.45 -1.35 -9.84
C ASP A 2 8.25 0.17 -9.92
N ILE A 3 7.01 0.64 -9.91
CA ILE A 3 6.70 2.08 -9.85
C ILE A 3 7.28 2.71 -8.58
N GLY A 4 7.10 2.05 -7.43
CA GLY A 4 7.65 2.54 -6.16
C GLY A 4 9.17 2.67 -6.17
N ARG A 5 9.90 1.75 -6.80
CA ARG A 5 11.36 1.85 -6.95
C ARG A 5 11.79 3.03 -7.81
N GLY A 6 11.05 3.32 -8.87
CA GLY A 6 11.36 4.42 -9.78
C GLY A 6 10.96 5.80 -9.25
N MET A 7 9.90 5.89 -8.46
CA MET A 7 9.32 7.16 -8.02
C MET A 7 9.74 7.57 -6.61
N LEU A 8 9.90 6.61 -5.71
CA LEU A 8 10.34 6.86 -4.33
C LEU A 8 11.85 6.67 -4.26
N LEU A 9 12.59 7.72 -4.50
CA LEU A 9 14.05 7.69 -4.50
C LEU A 9 14.59 7.41 -3.09
N ASN A 10 15.64 6.59 -3.02
CA ASN A 10 16.35 6.29 -1.78
C ASN A 10 17.80 6.72 -1.89
N ASN A 11 18.18 7.78 -1.18
CA ASN A 11 19.50 8.39 -1.23
C ASN A 11 20.44 7.91 -0.09
N LYS A 12 19.95 7.02 0.77
CA LYS A 12 20.74 6.51 1.90
C LYS A 12 20.76 4.98 1.89
N PRO A 13 21.91 4.34 2.08
CA PRO A 13 22.00 2.89 2.14
C PRO A 13 21.17 2.35 3.31
N ARG A 14 20.59 1.16 3.13
CA ARG A 14 19.79 0.45 4.14
C ARG A 14 18.55 1.19 4.68
N HIS A 15 18.03 2.17 3.91
CA HIS A 15 16.80 2.90 4.27
C HIS A 15 15.59 2.46 3.45
N ARG A 16 15.72 1.41 2.65
CA ARG A 16 14.62 0.77 1.93
C ARG A 16 14.65 -0.73 2.15
N LEU A 17 13.48 -1.25 2.45
CA LEU A 17 13.17 -2.68 2.41
C LEU A 17 12.14 -2.89 1.30
N ASP A 18 12.29 -3.92 0.51
CA ASP A 18 11.32 -4.29 -0.51
C ASP A 18 11.32 -5.80 -0.78
N ALA A 19 10.38 -6.27 -1.60
CA ALA A 19 10.22 -7.68 -1.90
C ALA A 19 11.35 -8.30 -2.76
N GLY A 20 12.36 -7.51 -3.14
CA GLY A 20 13.51 -7.99 -3.89
C GLY A 20 13.17 -8.61 -5.23
N THR A 21 13.96 -9.60 -5.64
CA THR A 21 13.78 -10.32 -6.91
C THR A 21 12.56 -11.24 -6.89
N PHE A 22 12.21 -11.82 -5.74
CA PHE A 22 11.02 -12.68 -5.62
C PHE A 22 9.70 -11.94 -5.82
N GLY A 23 9.66 -10.63 -5.57
CA GLY A 23 8.45 -9.84 -5.73
C GLY A 23 7.29 -10.27 -4.84
N THR A 24 7.58 -10.88 -3.67
CA THR A 24 6.57 -11.42 -2.77
C THR A 24 5.61 -10.33 -2.30
N MET A 25 4.32 -10.53 -2.54
CA MET A 25 3.27 -9.66 -2.05
C MET A 25 3.02 -9.92 -0.55
N GLY A 26 2.69 -8.85 0.20
CA GLY A 26 2.37 -8.93 1.62
C GLY A 26 3.58 -8.91 2.57
N VAL A 27 4.81 -8.82 2.10
CA VAL A 27 5.99 -8.73 2.99
C VAL A 27 6.18 -7.35 3.62
N GLY A 28 5.57 -6.31 3.03
CA GLY A 28 5.76 -4.91 3.45
C GLY A 28 5.35 -4.66 4.89
N PRO A 29 4.15 -5.03 5.36
CA PRO A 29 3.73 -4.82 6.73
C PRO A 29 4.66 -5.51 7.75
N GLY A 30 5.10 -6.74 7.49
CA GLY A 30 6.06 -7.44 8.35
C GLY A 30 7.43 -6.73 8.38
N PHE A 31 7.93 -6.26 7.24
CA PHE A 31 9.14 -5.43 7.20
C PHE A 31 8.96 -4.11 7.93
N ALA A 32 7.79 -3.49 7.83
CA ALA A 32 7.49 -2.25 8.53
C ALA A 32 7.47 -2.44 10.04
N VAL A 33 6.89 -3.53 10.54
CA VAL A 33 6.95 -3.92 11.97
C VAL A 33 8.40 -4.06 12.43
N ALA A 34 9.21 -4.84 11.70
CA ALA A 34 10.62 -5.06 12.05
C ALA A 34 11.43 -3.76 12.04
N ALA A 35 11.24 -2.92 11.00
CA ALA A 35 11.90 -1.64 10.90
C ALA A 35 11.47 -0.66 12.02
N ALA A 36 10.18 -0.64 12.37
CA ALA A 36 9.66 0.23 13.41
C ALA A 36 10.14 -0.19 14.81
N MET A 37 10.22 -1.48 15.06
CA MET A 37 10.82 -2.01 16.29
C MET A 37 12.29 -1.59 16.41
N TRP A 38 13.05 -1.73 15.33
CA TRP A 38 14.44 -1.30 15.28
C TRP A 38 14.57 0.23 15.49
N CYS A 39 13.73 1.02 14.80
CA CYS A 39 13.73 2.48 14.96
C CYS A 39 13.42 2.87 16.41
N ARG A 40 12.42 2.26 17.04
CA ARG A 40 12.07 2.50 18.43
C ARG A 40 13.29 2.35 19.35
N ASP A 41 14.10 1.34 19.14
CA ASP A 41 15.20 0.97 20.04
C ASP A 41 16.51 1.71 19.71
N TYR A 42 16.76 2.07 18.43
CA TYR A 42 18.06 2.59 17.99
C TYR A 42 18.02 3.92 17.23
N ALA A 43 16.86 4.37 16.80
CA ALA A 43 16.71 5.58 15.98
C ALA A 43 15.31 6.20 16.13
N PRO A 44 14.90 6.60 17.35
CA PRO A 44 13.52 7.01 17.66
C PRO A 44 13.05 8.26 16.88
N GLU A 45 13.98 9.02 16.31
CA GLU A 45 13.69 10.17 15.46
C GLU A 45 13.20 9.77 14.06
N LYS A 46 13.39 8.50 13.65
CA LYS A 46 13.01 8.03 12.32
C LYS A 46 11.55 7.56 12.29
N ARG A 47 10.95 7.74 11.13
CA ARG A 47 9.61 7.24 10.81
C ARG A 47 9.69 6.15 9.76
N VAL A 48 8.87 5.13 9.92
CA VAL A 48 8.70 4.06 8.93
C VAL A 48 7.46 4.36 8.10
N ILE A 49 7.64 4.39 6.78
CA ILE A 49 6.55 4.50 5.81
C ILE A 49 6.51 3.20 5.01
N CYS A 50 5.38 2.51 5.04
CA CYS A 50 5.11 1.31 4.27
C CYS A 50 4.21 1.69 3.09
N VAL A 51 4.68 1.56 1.85
CA VAL A 51 3.92 1.87 0.64
C VAL A 51 3.62 0.59 -0.11
N GLU A 52 2.35 0.29 -0.28
CA GLU A 52 1.88 -0.94 -0.93
C GLU A 52 0.71 -0.69 -1.86
N GLY A 53 0.46 -1.61 -2.80
CA GLY A 53 -0.82 -1.69 -3.48
C GLY A 53 -1.87 -2.35 -2.57
N ASP A 54 -3.13 -2.14 -2.89
CA ASP A 54 -4.29 -2.72 -2.18
C ASP A 54 -4.22 -4.25 -2.09
N SER A 55 -3.86 -4.91 -3.19
CA SER A 55 -3.72 -6.36 -3.23
C SER A 55 -2.56 -6.85 -2.35
N ALA A 56 -1.40 -6.19 -2.38
CA ALA A 56 -0.27 -6.56 -1.53
C ALA A 56 -0.59 -6.36 -0.04
N PHE A 57 -1.26 -5.28 0.31
CA PHE A 57 -1.76 -5.03 1.66
C PHE A 57 -2.73 -6.12 2.12
N GLY A 58 -3.61 -6.58 1.24
CA GLY A 58 -4.61 -7.61 1.55
C GLY A 58 -4.02 -8.93 2.06
N PHE A 59 -2.77 -9.26 1.70
CA PHE A 59 -2.11 -10.50 2.17
C PHE A 59 -1.73 -10.47 3.65
N SER A 60 -1.48 -9.30 4.22
CA SER A 60 -0.98 -9.17 5.60
C SER A 60 -1.48 -7.91 6.31
N GLY A 61 -2.62 -7.38 5.88
CA GLY A 61 -3.20 -6.16 6.45
C GLY A 61 -3.44 -6.23 7.97
N MET A 62 -3.65 -7.43 8.53
CA MET A 62 -3.83 -7.60 9.98
C MET A 62 -2.56 -7.33 10.81
N GLU A 63 -1.40 -7.16 10.19
CA GLU A 63 -0.21 -6.65 10.89
C GLU A 63 -0.41 -5.24 11.48
N ILE A 64 -1.47 -4.54 11.07
CA ILE A 64 -1.94 -3.31 11.74
C ILE A 64 -2.24 -3.57 13.21
N GLU A 65 -2.80 -4.72 13.58
CA GLU A 65 -3.00 -5.10 14.98
C GLU A 65 -1.67 -5.15 15.74
N THR A 66 -0.67 -5.81 15.16
CA THR A 66 0.67 -5.89 15.74
C THR A 66 1.28 -4.50 15.93
N MET A 67 1.16 -3.63 14.92
CA MET A 67 1.64 -2.26 15.01
C MET A 67 0.93 -1.48 16.11
N PHE A 68 -0.39 -1.67 16.23
CA PHE A 68 -1.21 -0.99 17.24
C PHE A 68 -0.85 -1.45 18.66
N ARG A 69 -0.80 -2.76 18.88
CA ARG A 69 -0.49 -3.38 20.16
C ARG A 69 0.89 -2.98 20.68
N TYR A 70 1.89 -2.86 19.79
CA TYR A 70 3.25 -2.46 20.13
C TYR A 70 3.49 -0.95 20.05
N LYS A 71 2.45 -0.16 19.76
CA LYS A 71 2.52 1.31 19.64
C LYS A 71 3.59 1.76 18.63
N LEU A 72 3.62 1.10 17.47
CA LEU A 72 4.56 1.40 16.40
C LEU A 72 3.96 2.46 15.45
N PRO A 73 4.52 3.66 15.39
CA PRO A 73 3.97 4.75 14.57
C PRO A 73 4.36 4.60 13.09
N VAL A 74 3.93 3.50 12.49
CA VAL A 74 4.11 3.22 11.06
C VAL A 74 3.05 3.96 10.25
N ILE A 75 3.46 4.61 9.17
CA ILE A 75 2.54 5.21 8.20
C ILE A 75 2.37 4.21 7.05
N VAL A 76 1.19 3.62 6.93
CA VAL A 76 0.85 2.67 5.87
C VAL A 76 0.09 3.42 4.78
N VAL A 77 0.70 3.51 3.61
CA VAL A 77 0.12 4.14 2.41
C VAL A 77 -0.31 3.03 1.46
N ILE A 78 -1.60 2.95 1.21
CA ILE A 78 -2.20 1.97 0.31
C ILE A 78 -2.56 2.68 -1.00
N VAL A 79 -1.89 2.31 -2.09
CA VAL A 79 -2.21 2.77 -3.44
C VAL A 79 -3.25 1.81 -4.01
N ASN A 80 -4.52 2.22 -3.93
CA ASN A 80 -5.67 1.38 -4.22
C ASN A 80 -6.16 1.63 -5.65
N ASN A 81 -5.94 0.64 -6.50
CA ASN A 81 -6.39 0.62 -7.89
C ASN A 81 -7.39 -0.51 -8.19
N ASN A 82 -8.01 -1.07 -7.16
CA ASN A 82 -9.00 -2.15 -7.23
C ASN A 82 -8.44 -3.47 -7.80
N GLY A 83 -7.14 -3.76 -7.64
CA GLY A 83 -6.63 -5.03 -8.14
C GLY A 83 -5.12 -5.20 -8.17
N ILE A 84 -4.72 -6.39 -8.57
CA ILE A 84 -3.32 -6.71 -8.86
C ILE A 84 -2.99 -6.15 -10.24
N TYR A 85 -2.03 -5.26 -10.33
CA TYR A 85 -1.62 -4.60 -11.57
C TYR A 85 -2.57 -3.51 -12.05
N GLY A 86 -3.78 -3.83 -12.41
CA GLY A 86 -4.89 -2.98 -12.79
C GLY A 86 -6.18 -3.62 -12.31
N GLY A 87 -7.11 -2.80 -11.84
CA GLY A 87 -8.43 -3.23 -11.43
C GLY A 87 -9.49 -2.74 -12.40
N PHE A 88 -10.73 -2.80 -11.98
CA PHE A 88 -11.87 -2.28 -12.72
C PHE A 88 -12.48 -1.07 -12.02
N ASP A 89 -13.03 -0.17 -12.82
CA ASP A 89 -13.91 0.87 -12.32
C ASP A 89 -15.21 0.26 -11.77
N ARG A 90 -15.91 1.05 -10.98
CA ARG A 90 -17.17 0.63 -10.38
C ARG A 90 -18.21 0.23 -11.43
N ASP A 91 -18.33 1.01 -12.50
CA ASP A 91 -19.32 0.77 -13.55
C ASP A 91 -19.01 -0.54 -14.28
N VAL A 92 -17.76 -0.77 -14.65
CA VAL A 92 -17.31 -2.02 -15.28
C VAL A 92 -17.57 -3.22 -14.36
N MET A 93 -17.30 -3.07 -13.05
CA MET A 93 -17.55 -4.13 -12.09
C MET A 93 -19.06 -4.42 -11.96
N GLN A 94 -19.91 -3.41 -12.01
CA GLN A 94 -21.37 -3.58 -11.99
C GLN A 94 -21.88 -4.28 -13.25
N ASP A 95 -21.35 -3.94 -14.42
CA ASP A 95 -21.69 -4.61 -15.68
C ASP A 95 -21.28 -6.10 -15.66
N LEU A 96 -20.10 -6.40 -15.10
CA LEU A 96 -19.67 -7.79 -14.91
C LEU A 96 -20.60 -8.53 -13.95
N GLN A 97 -21.01 -7.90 -12.83
CA GLN A 97 -21.99 -8.48 -11.89
C GLN A 97 -23.34 -8.76 -12.53
N ALA A 98 -23.78 -7.88 -13.42
CA ALA A 98 -25.02 -8.05 -14.15
C ALA A 98 -24.93 -9.12 -15.24
N SER A 99 -23.75 -9.43 -15.76
CA SER A 99 -23.53 -10.40 -16.83
C SER A 99 -23.52 -11.86 -16.37
N GLY A 100 -23.32 -12.13 -15.08
CA GLY A 100 -23.30 -13.50 -14.56
C GLY A 100 -22.55 -13.66 -13.23
N ASP A 101 -22.11 -14.89 -12.97
CA ASP A 101 -21.32 -15.21 -11.77
C ASP A 101 -19.93 -14.56 -11.82
N LEU A 102 -19.64 -13.71 -10.86
CA LEU A 102 -18.36 -13.03 -10.76
C LEU A 102 -17.16 -13.97 -10.75
N ALA A 103 -17.30 -15.16 -10.21
CA ALA A 103 -16.22 -16.15 -10.21
C ALA A 103 -15.85 -16.63 -11.62
N GLN A 104 -16.76 -16.45 -12.59
CA GLN A 104 -16.55 -16.81 -14.00
C GLN A 104 -16.28 -15.59 -14.88
N CYS A 105 -16.84 -14.43 -14.52
CA CYS A 105 -16.81 -13.23 -15.37
C CYS A 105 -15.64 -12.30 -15.03
N THR A 106 -15.05 -12.40 -13.83
CA THR A 106 -13.94 -11.53 -13.43
C THR A 106 -12.60 -12.26 -13.40
N PRO A 107 -11.52 -11.63 -13.85
CA PRO A 107 -10.19 -12.20 -13.67
C PRO A 107 -9.84 -12.25 -12.17
N PRO A 108 -9.08 -13.27 -11.72
CA PRO A 108 -8.73 -13.43 -10.30
C PRO A 108 -7.83 -12.31 -9.75
N THR A 109 -7.34 -11.44 -10.62
CA THR A 109 -6.56 -10.24 -10.25
C THR A 109 -7.43 -9.05 -9.87
N ALA A 110 -8.73 -9.07 -10.19
CA ALA A 110 -9.65 -8.00 -9.83
C ALA A 110 -10.04 -8.10 -8.35
N LEU A 111 -10.07 -6.97 -7.67
CA LEU A 111 -10.57 -6.83 -6.31
C LEU A 111 -11.88 -6.04 -6.30
N SER A 112 -12.56 -6.06 -5.17
CA SER A 112 -13.72 -5.20 -4.95
C SER A 112 -13.35 -3.73 -5.12
N THR A 113 -14.23 -2.96 -5.75
CA THR A 113 -13.96 -1.56 -6.07
C THR A 113 -14.02 -0.67 -4.85
N GLU A 114 -13.05 0.25 -4.75
CA GLU A 114 -12.99 1.32 -3.74
C GLU A 114 -13.10 0.81 -2.29
N VAL A 115 -12.46 -0.32 -1.99
CA VAL A 115 -12.45 -0.87 -0.62
C VAL A 115 -11.87 0.15 0.35
N ARG A 116 -12.57 0.34 1.46
CA ARG A 116 -12.28 1.31 2.49
C ARG A 116 -11.27 0.76 3.53
N TYR A 117 -10.04 0.48 3.07
CA TYR A 117 -8.99 -0.11 3.91
C TYR A 117 -8.64 0.77 5.13
N GLU A 118 -8.78 2.08 5.02
CA GLU A 118 -8.53 3.01 6.12
C GLU A 118 -9.47 2.77 7.32
N LYS A 119 -10.64 2.17 7.08
CA LYS A 119 -11.60 1.83 8.16
C LYS A 119 -11.11 0.69 9.07
N MET A 120 -10.06 -0.03 8.70
CA MET A 120 -9.44 -0.98 9.62
C MET A 120 -8.98 -0.29 10.91
N MET A 121 -8.65 1.00 10.87
CA MET A 121 -8.29 1.75 12.07
C MET A 121 -9.45 1.88 13.08
N GLU A 122 -10.70 1.85 12.58
CA GLU A 122 -11.90 1.92 13.44
C GLU A 122 -12.01 0.70 14.38
N MET A 123 -11.50 -0.47 13.96
CA MET A 123 -11.44 -1.69 14.79
C MET A 123 -10.60 -1.48 16.07
N PHE A 124 -9.71 -0.51 16.06
CA PHE A 124 -8.80 -0.18 17.16
C PHE A 124 -9.13 1.16 17.83
N GLY A 125 -10.31 1.73 17.53
CA GLY A 125 -10.75 2.99 18.09
C GLY A 125 -10.03 4.23 17.54
N ALA A 126 -9.45 4.13 16.35
CA ALA A 126 -8.79 5.23 15.65
C ALA A 126 -9.42 5.47 14.27
N SER A 127 -9.00 6.52 13.58
CA SER A 127 -9.45 6.82 12.23
C SER A 127 -8.27 6.76 11.26
N GLY A 128 -8.52 6.25 10.06
CA GLY A 128 -7.60 6.36 8.93
C GLY A 128 -8.08 7.40 7.92
N HIS A 129 -7.31 7.59 6.85
CA HIS A 129 -7.56 8.61 5.84
C HIS A 129 -7.89 7.96 4.49
N LEU A 130 -9.00 8.40 3.88
CA LEU A 130 -9.30 8.13 2.47
C LEU A 130 -8.93 9.35 1.65
N CYS A 131 -8.11 9.17 0.61
CA CYS A 131 -7.62 10.24 -0.24
C CYS A 131 -7.95 9.96 -1.71
N ARG A 132 -8.37 10.98 -2.44
CA ARG A 132 -8.64 10.97 -3.88
C ARG A 132 -7.85 12.06 -4.63
N THR A 133 -7.31 13.02 -3.90
CA THR A 133 -6.62 14.18 -4.44
C THR A 133 -5.27 14.39 -3.75
N VAL A 134 -4.35 15.07 -4.45
CA VAL A 134 -3.04 15.40 -3.89
C VAL A 134 -3.12 16.23 -2.61
N PRO A 135 -3.97 17.28 -2.51
CA PRO A 135 -4.12 18.01 -1.25
C PRO A 135 -4.60 17.16 -0.07
N GLU A 136 -5.49 16.18 -0.31
CA GLU A 136 -5.92 15.24 0.73
C GLU A 136 -4.76 14.34 1.19
N ILE A 137 -3.92 13.87 0.26
CA ILE A 137 -2.73 13.06 0.57
C ILE A 137 -1.75 13.88 1.42
N GLU A 138 -1.51 15.13 1.06
CA GLU A 138 -0.62 16.02 1.82
C GLU A 138 -1.13 16.25 3.25
N ALA A 139 -2.43 16.50 3.40
CA ALA A 139 -3.06 16.68 4.71
C ALA A 139 -2.96 15.39 5.55
N ALA A 140 -3.29 14.24 4.96
CA ALA A 140 -3.22 12.94 5.63
C ALA A 140 -1.78 12.58 6.06
N LEU A 141 -0.79 12.87 5.22
CA LEU A 141 0.63 12.65 5.56
C LEU A 141 1.08 13.55 6.73
N LYS A 142 0.69 14.82 6.73
CA LYS A 142 0.99 15.75 7.83
C LYS A 142 0.40 15.26 9.16
N ASP A 143 -0.86 14.81 9.12
CA ASP A 143 -1.52 14.24 10.30
C ASP A 143 -0.82 12.95 10.76
N ALA A 144 -0.59 12.00 9.84
CA ALA A 144 0.05 10.73 10.16
C ALA A 144 1.48 10.88 10.74
N VAL A 145 2.24 11.87 10.28
CA VAL A 145 3.57 12.17 10.84
C VAL A 145 3.47 12.67 12.29
N SER A 146 2.40 13.35 12.67
CA SER A 146 2.18 13.85 14.03
C SER A 146 1.83 12.74 15.03
N VAL A 147 1.30 11.61 14.56
CA VAL A 147 0.94 10.45 15.37
C VAL A 147 2.19 9.69 15.78
N THR A 148 2.42 9.50 17.09
CA THR A 148 3.66 8.90 17.62
C THR A 148 3.46 7.61 18.42
N ASP A 149 2.22 7.20 18.63
CA ASP A 149 1.87 6.11 19.55
C ASP A 149 1.06 4.96 18.89
N ARG A 150 0.80 5.06 17.60
CA ARG A 150 0.02 4.05 16.84
C ARG A 150 0.29 4.15 15.35
N PRO A 151 -0.08 3.14 14.55
CA PRO A 151 -0.02 3.24 13.09
C PRO A 151 -1.05 4.22 12.55
N SER A 152 -0.85 4.63 11.29
CA SER A 152 -1.82 5.39 10.50
C SER A 152 -2.00 4.73 9.15
N ILE A 153 -3.23 4.62 8.64
CA ILE A 153 -3.54 4.13 7.29
C ILE A 153 -3.99 5.30 6.43
N ILE A 154 -3.33 5.46 5.29
CA ILE A 154 -3.71 6.39 4.21
C ILE A 154 -4.07 5.56 2.99
N ASN A 155 -5.37 5.45 2.69
CA ASN A 155 -5.89 4.74 1.53
C ASN A 155 -6.09 5.74 0.39
N ILE A 156 -5.29 5.59 -0.67
CA ILE A 156 -5.30 6.48 -1.83
C ILE A 156 -5.99 5.77 -2.99
N LEU A 157 -7.17 6.24 -3.35
CA LEU A 157 -7.85 5.75 -4.55
C LEU A 157 -7.24 6.40 -5.79
N ILE A 158 -6.77 5.56 -6.70
CA ILE A 158 -6.23 5.98 -7.99
C ILE A 158 -7.04 5.39 -9.13
N ASP A 159 -6.85 5.91 -10.34
CA ASP A 159 -7.46 5.36 -11.56
C ASP A 159 -7.01 3.90 -11.75
N PRO A 160 -7.94 2.92 -11.77
CA PRO A 160 -7.61 1.51 -11.90
C PRO A 160 -6.99 1.15 -13.25
N GLN A 161 -7.26 1.94 -14.28
CA GLN A 161 -6.81 1.74 -15.66
C GLN A 161 -5.65 2.67 -16.06
N ALA A 162 -5.10 3.45 -15.13
CA ALA A 162 -4.00 4.35 -15.42
C ALA A 162 -2.84 3.61 -16.09
N SER A 163 -2.39 4.14 -17.21
CA SER A 163 -1.24 3.58 -17.94
C SER A 163 0.03 3.70 -17.09
N ARG A 164 0.88 2.69 -17.17
CA ARG A 164 2.16 2.70 -16.45
C ARG A 164 3.16 3.58 -17.16
N LYS A 165 3.86 4.39 -16.39
CA LYS A 165 5.05 5.07 -16.90
C LYS A 165 6.10 3.99 -17.22
N PRO A 166 6.69 3.96 -18.43
CA PRO A 166 7.77 3.04 -18.76
C PRO A 166 8.91 3.15 -17.74
N GLN A 167 9.46 2.03 -17.33
CA GLN A 167 10.64 2.03 -16.45
C GLN A 167 11.85 2.60 -17.19
N ALA A 168 12.58 3.50 -16.54
CA ALA A 168 13.79 4.10 -17.10
C ALA A 168 14.98 3.12 -17.15
N PHE A 169 14.83 1.90 -16.59
CA PHE A 169 15.93 0.94 -16.43
C PHE A 169 15.60 -0.38 -17.12
N ASN A 170 15.77 -0.44 -18.44
CA ASN A 170 15.51 -1.65 -19.25
C ASN A 170 16.34 -2.86 -18.79
N TRP A 171 17.54 -2.62 -18.23
CA TRP A 171 18.42 -3.68 -17.75
C TRP A 171 17.87 -4.49 -16.57
N LEU A 172 16.83 -3.98 -15.87
CA LEU A 172 16.14 -4.70 -14.81
C LEU A 172 15.04 -5.64 -15.34
N THR A 173 14.59 -5.42 -16.57
CA THR A 173 13.43 -6.10 -17.15
C THR A 173 13.74 -6.88 -18.43
N GLU A 174 14.87 -6.62 -19.07
CA GLU A 174 15.30 -7.34 -20.26
C GLU A 174 16.18 -8.52 -19.85
N SER A 175 15.69 -9.75 -20.08
CA SER A 175 16.52 -10.95 -20.04
C SER A 175 17.45 -10.92 -21.25
N LYS A 176 18.75 -10.90 -21.00
CA LYS A 176 19.78 -11.14 -22.02
C LYS A 176 20.05 -12.64 -22.05
N LEU A 177 19.09 -13.43 -22.55
CA LEU A 177 19.35 -14.79 -22.98
C LEU A 177 19.78 -14.81 -24.44
#